data_b1bdbbffbbacc15d6897a4f6595e3ec4
#
_entry.id   b1bdbbffbbacc15d6897a4f6595e3ec4
#
_cell.length_a   1.000
_cell.length_b   1.000
_cell.length_c   1.000
_cell.angle_alpha   90.00
_cell.angle_beta   90.00
_cell.angle_gamma   90.00
#
_symmetry.space_group_name_H-M   'P 1'
#
loop_
_entity.id
_entity.type
_entity.pdbx_description
1 polymer ?
#
loop_
_entity_poly.entity_id
_entity_poly.type
_entity_poly.pdbx_seq_one_letter_code
_entity_poly.pdbx_strand_id
1 'polypeptide(L)'
;MIGRTGGVGVELGRTFSRASKSDISGITIGDDLNSLLPSEIAVLSDRRTEDIFYKNFAEKRLQVFASASAGEKKRERQDGPVIICLDTSSSMNGEPAKIAKMLTIAVSIYAMRRRRKVFVIKYSDEHTYQTFTKRGADRQKLMDFLHWKGCGGNNENDMFKDLFINLLPQEPEFTTADILCISDFGWTILDKEVEELIQKEKDNGMIFYGLAVGAGKWMGFHHEDSINYCDSKWQWINGECVNIDHKYAKDGAES
;
A
#
# COMPACT_ATOMS: atom_id res chain seq x y z
N MET A 1 20.72 -41.41 -40.26
CA MET A 1 19.47 -40.90 -39.68
C MET A 1 19.69 -40.72 -38.19
N ILE A 2 19.82 -39.50 -37.77
CA ILE A 2 20.13 -39.15 -36.37
C ILE A 2 18.87 -38.58 -35.75
N GLY A 3 18.31 -39.32 -34.80
CA GLY A 3 17.16 -38.88 -34.04
C GLY A 3 17.53 -37.80 -33.01
N ARG A 4 16.87 -36.65 -33.07
CA ARG A 4 16.92 -35.62 -32.03
C ARG A 4 15.95 -35.96 -30.93
N THR A 5 16.47 -36.21 -29.74
CA THR A 5 15.70 -36.26 -28.50
C THR A 5 15.44 -34.83 -28.01
N GLY A 6 14.17 -34.45 -28.01
CA GLY A 6 13.74 -33.19 -27.40
C GLY A 6 13.77 -33.29 -25.88
N GLY A 7 14.55 -32.43 -25.26
CA GLY A 7 14.53 -32.21 -23.82
C GLY A 7 13.30 -31.40 -23.42
N VAL A 8 12.45 -32.00 -22.57
CA VAL A 8 11.34 -31.29 -21.92
C VAL A 8 11.92 -30.52 -20.76
N GLY A 9 11.98 -29.19 -20.89
CA GLY A 9 12.29 -28.28 -19.79
C GLY A 9 11.12 -28.23 -18.83
N VAL A 10 11.30 -28.74 -17.63
CA VAL A 10 10.34 -28.57 -16.54
C VAL A 10 10.57 -27.19 -15.91
N GLU A 11 9.70 -26.23 -16.20
CA GLU A 11 9.64 -24.97 -15.46
C GLU A 11 9.05 -25.21 -14.07
N LEU A 12 9.89 -25.13 -13.05
CA LEU A 12 9.50 -25.10 -11.64
C LEU A 12 9.00 -23.70 -11.28
N GLY A 13 7.72 -23.45 -11.54
CA GLY A 13 7.05 -22.26 -11.04
C GLY A 13 6.63 -22.45 -9.57
N ARG A 14 7.23 -21.70 -8.64
CA ARG A 14 6.79 -21.63 -7.24
C ARG A 14 5.70 -20.59 -7.07
N THR A 15 4.62 -21.01 -6.49
CA THR A 15 3.47 -20.18 -6.14
C THR A 15 3.37 -20.01 -4.65
N PHE A 16 3.23 -18.79 -4.17
CA PHE A 16 2.87 -18.50 -2.79
C PHE A 16 1.44 -18.01 -2.72
N SER A 17 0.59 -18.72 -1.98
CA SER A 17 -0.73 -18.23 -1.59
C SER A 17 -0.60 -17.34 -0.35
N ARG A 18 -1.42 -16.30 -0.27
CA ARG A 18 -1.57 -15.51 0.94
C ARG A 18 -2.10 -16.43 2.03
N ALA A 19 -1.27 -16.74 3.02
CA ALA A 19 -1.70 -17.52 4.17
C ALA A 19 -2.73 -16.73 4.97
N SER A 20 -3.89 -17.31 5.19
CA SER A 20 -4.78 -16.82 6.23
C SER A 20 -4.12 -17.04 7.61
N LYS A 21 -4.49 -16.27 8.63
CA LYS A 21 -3.96 -16.45 10.01
C LYS A 21 -4.13 -17.88 10.56
N SER A 22 -4.99 -18.70 9.94
CA SER A 22 -5.22 -20.11 10.29
C SER A 22 -4.13 -21.06 9.78
N ASP A 23 -3.26 -20.60 8.88
CA ASP A 23 -2.27 -21.47 8.20
C ASP A 23 -0.84 -21.24 8.69
N ILE A 24 -0.65 -20.60 9.84
CA ILE A 24 0.66 -20.37 10.44
C ILE A 24 1.17 -21.70 11.00
N SER A 25 2.27 -22.21 10.43
CA SER A 25 2.91 -23.47 10.85
C SER A 25 4.07 -23.27 11.81
N GLY A 26 4.55 -22.03 11.98
CA GLY A 26 5.68 -21.72 12.86
C GLY A 26 6.31 -20.37 12.59
N ILE A 27 7.56 -20.22 13.04
CA ILE A 27 8.39 -19.04 12.83
C ILE A 27 9.59 -19.46 11.99
N THR A 28 9.94 -18.64 11.02
CA THR A 28 11.13 -18.81 10.19
C THR A 28 11.89 -17.50 10.05
N ILE A 29 13.05 -17.55 9.42
CA ILE A 29 13.87 -16.35 9.13
C ILE A 29 13.70 -16.02 7.65
N GLY A 30 13.47 -14.74 7.33
CA GLY A 30 13.26 -14.30 5.96
C GLY A 30 13.29 -12.79 5.78
N ASP A 31 12.78 -12.33 4.65
CA ASP A 31 12.66 -10.92 4.28
C ASP A 31 11.22 -10.53 3.89
N ASP A 32 10.25 -11.40 4.18
CA ASP A 32 8.85 -11.14 3.88
C ASP A 32 8.21 -10.24 4.94
N LEU A 33 8.06 -8.97 4.59
CA LEU A 33 7.48 -7.95 5.47
C LEU A 33 5.98 -8.17 5.74
N ASN A 34 5.28 -8.96 4.91
CA ASN A 34 3.85 -9.24 5.13
C ASN A 34 3.63 -10.30 6.23
N SER A 35 4.68 -11.04 6.54
CA SER A 35 4.65 -12.12 7.52
C SER A 35 5.51 -11.80 8.76
N LEU A 36 5.84 -10.51 8.99
CA LEU A 36 6.66 -10.09 10.14
C LEU A 36 6.03 -10.48 11.46
N LEU A 37 6.88 -10.93 12.39
CA LEU A 37 6.48 -11.04 13.79
C LEU A 37 6.31 -9.65 14.43
N PRO A 38 5.39 -9.51 15.40
CA PRO A 38 5.21 -8.27 16.15
C PRO A 38 6.50 -7.79 16.84
N SER A 39 7.39 -8.71 17.24
CA SER A 39 8.70 -8.40 17.83
C SER A 39 9.60 -7.61 16.86
N GLU A 40 9.61 -7.94 15.57
CA GLU A 40 10.39 -7.22 14.56
C GLU A 40 9.81 -5.82 14.29
N ILE A 41 8.49 -5.69 14.37
CA ILE A 41 7.82 -4.37 14.26
C ILE A 41 8.18 -3.49 15.46
N ALA A 42 8.27 -4.07 16.66
CA ALA A 42 8.70 -3.35 17.85
C ALA A 42 10.14 -2.82 17.71
N VAL A 43 11.04 -3.60 17.11
CA VAL A 43 12.43 -3.17 16.82
C VAL A 43 12.45 -2.00 15.83
N LEU A 44 11.55 -1.97 14.86
CA LEU A 44 11.42 -0.87 13.90
C LEU A 44 10.85 0.41 14.53
N SER A 45 10.02 0.28 15.55
CA SER A 45 9.30 1.42 16.17
C SER A 45 10.16 2.22 17.16
N ASP A 46 11.27 1.66 17.68
CA ASP A 46 12.21 2.39 18.53
C ASP A 46 13.40 2.91 17.70
N ARG A 47 13.59 4.23 17.69
CA ARG A 47 14.65 4.92 16.96
C ARG A 47 16.06 4.40 17.30
N ARG A 48 16.26 3.81 18.49
CA ARG A 48 17.55 3.25 18.92
C ARG A 48 17.82 1.87 18.34
N THR A 49 16.78 1.18 17.89
CA THR A 49 16.85 -0.20 17.40
C THR A 49 16.47 -0.33 15.92
N GLU A 50 15.98 0.73 15.28
CA GLU A 50 15.59 0.71 13.86
C GLU A 50 16.73 0.27 12.93
N ASP A 51 17.98 0.65 13.24
CA ASP A 51 19.16 0.23 12.47
C ASP A 51 19.36 -1.29 12.52
N ILE A 52 19.00 -1.94 13.63
CA ILE A 52 19.04 -3.39 13.79
C ILE A 52 18.01 -4.04 12.86
N PHE A 53 16.80 -3.48 12.81
CA PHE A 53 15.78 -3.95 11.89
C PHE A 53 16.25 -3.86 10.43
N TYR A 54 16.78 -2.72 10.01
CA TYR A 54 17.28 -2.53 8.64
C TYR A 54 18.44 -3.46 8.31
N LYS A 55 19.34 -3.73 9.26
CA LYS A 55 20.40 -4.71 9.10
C LYS A 55 19.83 -6.11 8.90
N ASN A 56 18.95 -6.55 9.79
CA ASN A 56 18.33 -7.88 9.72
C ASN A 56 17.52 -8.05 8.42
N PHE A 57 16.84 -7.01 7.98
CA PHE A 57 16.12 -7.02 6.70
C PHE A 57 17.08 -7.16 5.51
N ALA A 58 18.18 -6.40 5.49
CA ALA A 58 19.18 -6.47 4.43
C ALA A 58 19.87 -7.84 4.36
N GLU A 59 20.06 -8.49 5.52
CA GLU A 59 20.65 -9.83 5.66
C GLU A 59 19.60 -10.95 5.51
N LYS A 60 18.32 -10.63 5.28
CA LYS A 60 17.18 -11.59 5.22
C LYS A 60 17.01 -12.40 6.51
N ARG A 61 17.24 -11.77 7.65
CA ARG A 61 17.24 -12.39 8.97
C ARG A 61 16.12 -11.94 9.88
N LEU A 62 15.08 -11.32 9.33
CA LEU A 62 13.88 -10.98 10.09
C LEU A 62 13.12 -12.25 10.48
N GLN A 63 12.56 -12.26 11.67
CA GLN A 63 11.65 -13.32 12.09
C GLN A 63 10.28 -13.11 11.43
N VAL A 64 9.82 -14.11 10.71
CA VAL A 64 8.55 -14.07 9.98
C VAL A 64 7.72 -15.32 10.27
N PHE A 65 6.40 -15.19 10.19
CA PHE A 65 5.52 -16.34 10.28
C PHE A 65 5.74 -17.28 9.10
N ALA A 66 5.93 -18.58 9.38
CA ALA A 66 5.96 -19.63 8.37
C ALA A 66 4.53 -20.07 8.05
N SER A 67 4.18 -20.13 6.77
CA SER A 67 2.88 -20.61 6.30
C SER A 67 2.93 -22.10 5.93
N ALA A 68 1.90 -22.84 6.32
CA ALA A 68 1.79 -24.29 6.05
C ALA A 68 1.29 -24.61 4.64
N SER A 69 0.77 -23.66 3.88
CA SER A 69 0.17 -23.95 2.58
C SER A 69 1.17 -23.78 1.44
N ALA A 70 1.75 -24.90 1.01
CA ALA A 70 2.37 -25.03 -0.30
C ALA A 70 1.27 -25.44 -1.30
N GLY A 71 0.92 -24.59 -2.23
CA GLY A 71 0.26 -25.07 -3.44
C GLY A 71 -0.98 -24.36 -3.94
N GLU A 72 -0.86 -23.18 -4.38
CA GLU A 72 -1.56 -22.69 -5.59
C GLU A 72 -0.77 -21.56 -6.23
N LYS A 73 -0.41 -21.77 -7.50
CA LYS A 73 0.34 -20.77 -8.28
C LYS A 73 -0.53 -19.54 -8.57
N LYS A 74 -0.49 -18.54 -7.70
CA LYS A 74 -0.83 -17.20 -8.11
C LYS A 74 0.34 -16.71 -8.98
N ARG A 75 0.09 -16.38 -10.25
CA ARG A 75 1.08 -15.73 -11.11
C ARG A 75 1.71 -14.61 -10.29
N GLU A 76 3.04 -14.62 -10.15
CA GLU A 76 3.76 -13.47 -9.61
C GLU A 76 3.40 -12.29 -10.52
N ARG A 77 2.57 -11.41 -10.00
CA ARG A 77 2.39 -10.11 -10.62
C ARG A 77 3.77 -9.48 -10.60
N GLN A 78 4.33 -9.15 -11.75
CA GLN A 78 5.50 -8.30 -11.78
C GLN A 78 5.17 -7.10 -10.89
N ASP A 79 6.02 -6.81 -9.92
CA ASP A 79 5.86 -5.69 -9.00
C ASP A 79 5.74 -4.40 -9.83
N GLY A 80 4.51 -3.98 -10.14
CA GLY A 80 4.20 -2.75 -10.86
C GLY A 80 4.65 -1.50 -10.10
N PRO A 81 4.54 -0.30 -10.66
CA PRO A 81 4.74 0.96 -9.95
C PRO A 81 3.79 1.09 -8.75
N VAL A 82 4.02 2.08 -7.90
CA VAL A 82 3.16 2.40 -6.76
C VAL A 82 2.70 3.84 -6.87
N ILE A 83 1.40 4.06 -6.74
CA ILE A 83 0.80 5.38 -6.60
C ILE A 83 0.41 5.55 -5.13
N ILE A 84 0.82 6.63 -4.50
CA ILE A 84 0.44 6.97 -3.12
C ILE A 84 -0.41 8.23 -3.16
N CYS A 85 -1.70 8.11 -2.82
CA CYS A 85 -2.62 9.22 -2.62
C CYS A 85 -2.58 9.60 -1.14
N LEU A 86 -1.97 10.75 -0.85
CA LEU A 86 -1.69 11.21 0.50
C LEU A 86 -2.58 12.40 0.84
N ASP A 87 -3.46 12.18 1.79
CA ASP A 87 -4.33 13.21 2.34
C ASP A 87 -3.51 14.22 3.17
N THR A 88 -3.67 15.50 2.83
CA THR A 88 -3.01 16.62 3.52
C THR A 88 -4.00 17.64 4.03
N SER A 89 -5.26 17.26 4.19
CA SER A 89 -6.33 18.10 4.75
C SER A 89 -6.09 18.51 6.20
N SER A 90 -6.90 19.41 6.69
CA SER A 90 -6.78 19.94 8.06
C SER A 90 -6.98 18.88 9.13
N SER A 91 -7.81 17.86 8.89
CA SER A 91 -8.06 16.74 9.81
C SER A 91 -6.83 15.88 10.03
N MET A 92 -5.94 15.84 9.04
CA MET A 92 -4.67 15.12 9.10
C MET A 92 -3.61 15.83 9.96
N ASN A 93 -3.87 17.02 10.52
CA ASN A 93 -2.88 17.72 11.32
C ASN A 93 -2.46 16.97 12.59
N GLY A 94 -1.21 17.15 12.98
CA GLY A 94 -0.64 16.59 14.22
C GLY A 94 -0.08 15.19 14.04
N GLU A 95 -0.54 14.25 14.84
CA GLU A 95 -0.06 12.87 14.82
C GLU A 95 -0.39 12.12 13.52
N PRO A 96 -1.61 12.22 12.95
CA PRO A 96 -1.92 11.59 11.68
C PRO A 96 -0.96 11.99 10.55
N ALA A 97 -0.61 13.28 10.45
CA ALA A 97 0.35 13.76 9.45
C ALA A 97 1.74 13.14 9.63
N LYS A 98 2.21 12.99 10.88
CA LYS A 98 3.52 12.35 11.16
C LYS A 98 3.52 10.90 10.73
N ILE A 99 2.47 10.16 11.07
CA ILE A 99 2.30 8.75 10.70
C ILE A 99 2.23 8.61 9.18
N ALA A 100 1.38 9.42 8.53
CA ALA A 100 1.21 9.39 7.08
C ALA A 100 2.53 9.69 6.33
N LYS A 101 3.30 10.68 6.78
CA LYS A 101 4.65 10.97 6.24
C LYS A 101 5.60 9.79 6.40
N MET A 102 5.67 9.23 7.60
CA MET A 102 6.54 8.10 7.92
C MET A 102 6.21 6.89 7.03
N LEU A 103 4.93 6.55 6.89
CA LEU A 103 4.48 5.42 6.08
C LEU A 103 4.72 5.67 4.58
N THR A 104 4.45 6.89 4.09
CA THR A 104 4.76 7.26 2.70
C THR A 104 6.25 7.11 2.40
N ILE A 105 7.13 7.58 3.30
CA ILE A 105 8.58 7.43 3.15
C ILE A 105 8.96 5.95 3.15
N ALA A 106 8.45 5.17 4.09
CA ALA A 106 8.78 3.75 4.21
C ALA A 106 8.38 2.96 2.95
N VAL A 107 7.13 3.13 2.48
CA VAL A 107 6.62 2.47 1.28
C VAL A 107 7.40 2.92 0.04
N SER A 108 7.67 4.22 -0.11
CA SER A 108 8.41 4.77 -1.24
C SER A 108 9.85 4.23 -1.29
N ILE A 109 10.56 4.22 -0.16
CA ILE A 109 11.91 3.67 -0.10
C ILE A 109 11.90 2.17 -0.40
N TYR A 110 10.94 1.43 0.13
CA TYR A 110 10.79 0.00 -0.13
C TYR A 110 10.54 -0.28 -1.61
N ALA A 111 9.60 0.44 -2.25
CA ALA A 111 9.31 0.31 -3.68
C ALA A 111 10.54 0.65 -4.54
N MET A 112 11.21 1.77 -4.27
CA MET A 112 12.42 2.17 -5.00
C MET A 112 13.59 1.17 -4.80
N ARG A 113 13.69 0.49 -3.65
CA ARG A 113 14.66 -0.61 -3.44
C ARG A 113 14.41 -1.78 -4.38
N ARG A 114 13.14 -2.05 -4.70
CA ARG A 114 12.70 -3.07 -5.66
C ARG A 114 12.67 -2.56 -7.11
N ARG A 115 13.26 -1.38 -7.37
CA ARG A 115 13.28 -0.72 -8.68
C ARG A 115 11.88 -0.37 -9.21
N ARG A 116 10.89 -0.32 -8.33
CA ARG A 116 9.55 0.17 -8.67
C ARG A 116 9.58 1.70 -8.68
N LYS A 117 8.89 2.31 -9.64
CA LYS A 117 8.64 3.74 -9.61
C LYS A 117 7.56 4.07 -8.60
N VAL A 118 7.65 5.25 -8.00
CA VAL A 118 6.68 5.73 -7.01
C VAL A 118 6.16 7.07 -7.48
N PHE A 119 4.86 7.18 -7.56
CA PHE A 119 4.16 8.42 -7.83
C PHE A 119 3.44 8.82 -6.54
N VAL A 120 3.74 10.00 -6.00
CA VAL A 120 3.06 10.51 -4.81
C VAL A 120 2.24 11.72 -5.21
N ILE A 121 0.94 11.67 -4.93
CA ILE A 121 0.01 12.79 -5.04
C ILE A 121 -0.45 13.19 -3.64
N LYS A 122 -0.25 14.45 -3.29
CA LYS A 122 -0.79 15.08 -2.07
C LYS A 122 -2.03 15.85 -2.45
N TYR A 123 -3.08 15.70 -1.68
CA TYR A 123 -4.34 16.41 -1.93
C TYR A 123 -4.95 17.00 -0.65
N SER A 124 -5.63 18.12 -0.84
CA SER A 124 -6.50 18.83 0.10
C SER A 124 -7.55 19.57 -0.73
N ASP A 125 -7.68 20.90 -0.65
CA ASP A 125 -8.46 21.70 -1.62
C ASP A 125 -7.84 21.67 -3.02
N GLU A 126 -6.52 21.57 -3.09
CA GLU A 126 -5.72 21.41 -4.30
C GLU A 126 -4.88 20.14 -4.19
N HIS A 127 -4.33 19.69 -5.31
CA HIS A 127 -3.42 18.56 -5.31
C HIS A 127 -2.11 18.86 -6.05
N THR A 128 -1.04 18.21 -5.60
CA THR A 128 0.29 18.28 -6.20
C THR A 128 0.91 16.89 -6.24
N TYR A 129 1.71 16.61 -7.25
CA TYR A 129 2.29 15.28 -7.43
C TYR A 129 3.75 15.32 -7.82
N GLN A 130 4.45 14.22 -7.56
CA GLN A 130 5.83 14.01 -7.97
C GLN A 130 6.16 12.53 -8.12
N THR A 131 6.99 12.22 -9.15
CA THR A 131 7.48 10.86 -9.41
C THR A 131 8.89 10.68 -8.85
N PHE A 132 9.13 9.51 -8.24
CA PHE A 132 10.40 9.13 -7.65
C PHE A 132 10.85 7.77 -8.21
N THR A 133 12.10 7.68 -8.67
CA THR A 133 12.62 6.50 -9.34
C THR A 133 13.92 5.97 -8.77
N LYS A 134 14.75 6.85 -8.19
CA LYS A 134 16.11 6.56 -7.75
C LYS A 134 16.26 6.68 -6.25
N ARG A 135 16.47 5.55 -5.57
CA ARG A 135 16.59 5.46 -4.13
C ARG A 135 17.52 6.49 -3.48
N GLY A 136 18.70 6.75 -4.09
CA GLY A 136 19.70 7.67 -3.52
C GLY A 136 19.39 9.13 -3.83
N ALA A 137 19.18 9.43 -5.12
CA ALA A 137 19.00 10.80 -5.59
C ALA A 137 17.64 11.40 -5.22
N ASP A 138 16.60 10.56 -5.15
CA ASP A 138 15.24 11.05 -4.93
C ASP A 138 14.82 11.03 -3.44
N ARG A 139 15.67 10.48 -2.54
CA ARG A 139 15.32 10.45 -1.12
C ARG A 139 15.12 11.85 -0.53
N GLN A 140 16.05 12.77 -0.79
CA GLN A 140 15.92 14.14 -0.30
C GLN A 140 14.73 14.85 -0.94
N LYS A 141 14.54 14.68 -2.25
CA LYS A 141 13.37 15.24 -2.96
C LYS A 141 12.05 14.74 -2.38
N LEU A 142 11.97 13.45 -2.02
CA LEU A 142 10.80 12.89 -1.36
C LEU A 142 10.56 13.54 0.01
N MET A 143 11.61 13.71 0.80
CA MET A 143 11.51 14.36 2.12
C MET A 143 11.03 15.80 1.98
N ASP A 144 11.59 16.56 1.03
CA ASP A 144 11.20 17.94 0.75
C ASP A 144 9.76 18.02 0.24
N PHE A 145 9.36 17.10 -0.66
CA PHE A 145 7.99 17.03 -1.18
C PHE A 145 6.98 16.70 -0.06
N LEU A 146 7.36 15.89 0.92
CA LEU A 146 6.52 15.54 2.06
C LEU A 146 6.52 16.60 3.18
N HIS A 147 7.16 17.74 2.96
CA HIS A 147 7.09 18.86 3.89
C HIS A 147 5.82 19.66 3.64
N TRP A 148 4.77 19.43 4.44
CA TRP A 148 3.52 20.21 4.39
C TRP A 148 2.97 20.46 5.79
N LYS A 149 2.05 21.44 5.89
CA LYS A 149 1.12 21.60 7.01
C LYS A 149 -0.27 21.30 6.47
N GLY A 150 -1.06 20.51 7.18
CA GLY A 150 -2.45 20.26 6.81
C GLY A 150 -3.23 21.58 6.75
N CYS A 151 -3.86 21.83 5.61
CA CYS A 151 -4.71 22.98 5.38
C CYS A 151 -5.80 22.62 4.37
N GLY A 152 -6.91 23.36 4.42
CA GLY A 152 -8.02 23.16 3.51
C GLY A 152 -8.90 21.97 3.87
N GLY A 153 -9.82 21.66 2.97
CA GLY A 153 -10.73 20.53 3.02
C GLY A 153 -10.20 19.29 2.32
N ASN A 154 -11.13 18.48 1.85
CA ASN A 154 -10.87 17.27 1.08
C ASN A 154 -11.47 17.45 -0.32
N ASN A 155 -10.66 17.32 -1.35
CA ASN A 155 -11.10 17.32 -2.74
C ASN A 155 -10.61 16.06 -3.45
N GLU A 156 -11.00 14.92 -2.92
CA GLU A 156 -10.68 13.59 -3.45
C GLU A 156 -11.29 13.35 -4.82
N ASN A 157 -12.48 13.91 -5.09
CA ASN A 157 -13.13 13.78 -6.38
C ASN A 157 -12.27 14.36 -7.51
N ASP A 158 -11.81 15.61 -7.37
CA ASP A 158 -10.97 16.25 -8.37
C ASP A 158 -9.59 15.57 -8.47
N MET A 159 -9.03 15.13 -7.34
CA MET A 159 -7.77 14.40 -7.32
C MET A 159 -7.86 13.10 -8.12
N PHE A 160 -8.90 12.28 -7.91
CA PHE A 160 -9.07 11.03 -8.67
C PHE A 160 -9.40 11.28 -10.14
N LYS A 161 -10.23 12.28 -10.46
CA LYS A 161 -10.50 12.68 -11.85
C LYS A 161 -9.21 13.07 -12.57
N ASP A 162 -8.40 13.94 -11.96
CA ASP A 162 -7.14 14.35 -12.56
C ASP A 162 -6.16 13.17 -12.69
N LEU A 163 -6.06 12.33 -11.65
CA LEU A 163 -5.20 11.15 -11.67
C LEU A 163 -5.55 10.22 -12.84
N PHE A 164 -6.82 9.84 -13.01
CA PHE A 164 -7.21 8.83 -13.99
C PHE A 164 -7.42 9.38 -15.40
N ILE A 165 -7.86 10.63 -15.54
CA ILE A 165 -8.16 11.23 -16.84
C ILE A 165 -6.92 11.91 -17.44
N ASN A 166 -6.14 12.60 -16.62
CA ASN A 166 -5.07 13.46 -17.12
C ASN A 166 -3.67 12.89 -16.87
N LEU A 167 -3.39 12.38 -15.66
CA LEU A 167 -2.02 12.03 -15.25
C LEU A 167 -1.63 10.62 -15.73
N LEU A 168 -2.43 9.60 -15.45
CA LEU A 168 -2.11 8.22 -15.85
C LEU A 168 -1.98 8.02 -17.36
N PRO A 169 -2.79 8.65 -18.23
CA PRO A 169 -2.60 8.53 -19.66
C PRO A 169 -1.26 9.09 -20.16
N GLN A 170 -0.66 10.03 -19.43
CA GLN A 170 0.66 10.59 -19.76
C GLN A 170 1.81 9.72 -19.25
N GLU A 171 1.55 8.83 -18.31
CA GLU A 171 2.51 7.94 -17.67
C GLU A 171 2.07 6.47 -17.84
N PRO A 172 2.14 5.89 -19.06
CA PRO A 172 1.57 4.57 -19.34
C PRO A 172 2.10 3.43 -18.44
N GLU A 173 3.28 3.60 -17.87
CA GLU A 173 3.88 2.65 -16.95
C GLU A 173 3.11 2.48 -15.64
N PHE A 174 2.28 3.47 -15.26
CA PHE A 174 1.45 3.41 -14.06
C PHE A 174 0.08 2.77 -14.27
N THR A 175 -0.26 2.32 -15.48
CA THR A 175 -1.53 1.63 -15.76
C THR A 175 -1.69 0.30 -15.01
N THR A 176 -0.60 -0.28 -14.53
CA THR A 176 -0.59 -1.51 -13.73
C THR A 176 -0.13 -1.26 -12.28
N ALA A 177 -0.21 -0.01 -11.83
CA ALA A 177 0.24 0.38 -10.51
C ALA A 177 -0.68 -0.19 -9.41
N ASP A 178 -0.12 -0.37 -8.21
CA ASP A 178 -0.91 -0.48 -6.99
C ASP A 178 -1.15 0.92 -6.45
N ILE A 179 -2.36 1.22 -6.00
CA ILE A 179 -2.72 2.50 -5.37
C ILE A 179 -2.79 2.32 -3.87
N LEU A 180 -2.11 3.19 -3.12
CA LEU A 180 -2.20 3.28 -1.67
C LEU A 180 -2.77 4.64 -1.27
N CYS A 181 -3.99 4.65 -0.74
CA CYS A 181 -4.61 5.83 -0.14
C CYS A 181 -4.27 5.89 1.35
N ILE A 182 -3.66 6.99 1.80
CA ILE A 182 -3.34 7.26 3.21
C ILE A 182 -4.14 8.50 3.62
N SER A 183 -5.15 8.31 4.47
CA SER A 183 -6.11 9.35 4.87
C SER A 183 -6.72 8.98 6.22
N ASP A 184 -7.42 9.90 6.86
CA ASP A 184 -8.38 9.59 7.91
C ASP A 184 -9.72 9.12 7.34
N PHE A 185 -9.85 9.09 6.00
CA PHE A 185 -11.04 8.73 5.22
C PHE A 185 -12.28 9.55 5.55
N GLY A 186 -12.10 10.77 6.07
CA GLY A 186 -13.18 11.75 6.20
C GLY A 186 -13.62 12.33 4.86
N TRP A 187 -13.67 11.49 3.82
CA TRP A 187 -14.02 11.90 2.46
C TRP A 187 -15.49 12.29 2.35
N THR A 188 -15.77 13.14 1.40
CA THR A 188 -17.14 13.34 0.93
C THR A 188 -17.60 12.09 0.16
N ILE A 189 -18.89 12.00 -0.13
CA ILE A 189 -19.39 10.95 -1.03
C ILE A 189 -18.75 11.18 -2.40
N LEU A 190 -18.13 10.14 -2.95
CA LEU A 190 -17.54 10.23 -4.28
C LEU A 190 -18.62 10.41 -5.34
N ASP A 191 -18.33 11.22 -6.35
CA ASP A 191 -19.17 11.37 -7.52
C ASP A 191 -19.26 10.04 -8.27
N LYS A 192 -20.41 9.73 -8.87
CA LYS A 192 -20.59 8.50 -9.66
C LYS A 192 -19.54 8.34 -10.75
N GLU A 193 -19.14 9.44 -11.38
CA GLU A 193 -18.07 9.44 -12.38
C GLU A 193 -16.75 8.93 -11.79
N VAL A 194 -16.41 9.34 -10.56
CA VAL A 194 -15.19 8.89 -9.86
C VAL A 194 -15.30 7.42 -9.46
N GLU A 195 -16.46 7.00 -8.98
CA GLU A 195 -16.72 5.58 -8.68
C GLU A 195 -16.54 4.69 -9.91
N GLU A 196 -17.08 5.12 -11.07
CA GLU A 196 -16.94 4.42 -12.35
C GLU A 196 -15.47 4.37 -12.81
N LEU A 197 -14.71 5.45 -12.62
CA LEU A 197 -13.28 5.50 -12.93
C LEU A 197 -12.48 4.54 -12.04
N ILE A 198 -12.72 4.55 -10.73
CA ILE A 198 -12.08 3.62 -9.79
C ILE A 198 -12.40 2.17 -10.17
N GLN A 199 -13.66 1.86 -10.47
CA GLN A 199 -14.06 0.51 -10.85
C GLN A 199 -13.40 0.07 -12.16
N LYS A 200 -13.35 0.94 -13.15
CA LYS A 200 -12.67 0.70 -14.41
C LYS A 200 -11.18 0.36 -14.21
N GLU A 201 -10.49 1.10 -13.36
CA GLU A 201 -9.07 0.83 -13.12
C GLU A 201 -8.85 -0.45 -12.30
N LYS A 202 -9.76 -0.81 -11.41
CA LYS A 202 -9.78 -2.13 -10.75
C LYS A 202 -9.99 -3.27 -11.75
N ASP A 203 -10.91 -3.12 -12.68
CA ASP A 203 -11.16 -4.10 -13.75
C ASP A 203 -9.94 -4.26 -14.65
N ASN A 204 -9.17 -3.19 -14.88
CA ASN A 204 -7.88 -3.19 -15.55
C ASN A 204 -6.77 -3.85 -14.71
N GLY A 205 -7.08 -4.14 -13.45
CA GLY A 205 -6.22 -4.90 -12.56
C GLY A 205 -5.41 -4.05 -11.59
N MET A 206 -5.67 -2.77 -11.39
CA MET A 206 -5.15 -2.00 -10.27
C MET A 206 -5.71 -2.54 -8.95
N ILE A 207 -4.90 -2.52 -7.89
CA ILE A 207 -5.34 -2.85 -6.54
C ILE A 207 -5.29 -1.58 -5.71
N PHE A 208 -6.38 -1.31 -5.01
CA PHE A 208 -6.53 -0.16 -4.13
C PHE A 208 -6.35 -0.59 -2.68
N TYR A 209 -5.35 -0.05 -2.02
CA TYR A 209 -5.09 -0.24 -0.60
C TYR A 209 -5.49 1.02 0.16
N GLY A 210 -6.29 0.88 1.19
CA GLY A 210 -6.65 1.95 2.12
C GLY A 210 -5.90 1.81 3.43
N LEU A 211 -5.25 2.88 3.89
CA LEU A 211 -4.61 2.94 5.19
C LEU A 211 -5.19 4.13 5.97
N ALA A 212 -6.09 3.82 6.89
CA ALA A 212 -6.70 4.82 7.77
C ALA A 212 -5.73 5.22 8.89
N VAL A 213 -5.47 6.53 9.01
CA VAL A 213 -4.64 7.12 10.06
C VAL A 213 -5.44 8.17 10.82
N GLY A 214 -5.35 8.19 12.15
CA GLY A 214 -6.10 9.15 12.97
C GLY A 214 -7.60 8.86 13.10
N ALA A 215 -8.10 7.80 12.50
CA ALA A 215 -9.48 7.36 12.56
C ALA A 215 -9.84 6.91 13.99
N GLY A 216 -10.33 7.80 14.80
CA GLY A 216 -10.74 7.50 16.19
C GLY A 216 -11.28 8.72 16.91
N LYS A 217 -11.14 9.91 16.33
CA LYS A 217 -11.53 11.16 16.98
C LYS A 217 -12.74 11.88 16.36
N TRP A 218 -13.21 11.46 15.20
CA TRP A 218 -14.33 12.13 14.52
C TRP A 218 -15.60 11.27 14.60
N MET A 219 -16.34 11.44 15.68
CA MET A 219 -17.72 10.95 15.74
C MET A 219 -18.57 11.83 14.80
N GLY A 220 -19.03 11.28 13.68
CA GLY A 220 -20.09 11.91 12.90
C GLY A 220 -19.96 11.98 11.39
N PHE A 221 -18.87 11.57 10.78
CA PHE A 221 -18.77 11.44 9.33
C PHE A 221 -18.59 9.96 8.93
N HIS A 222 -19.13 9.59 7.77
CA HIS A 222 -19.25 8.21 7.28
C HIS A 222 -17.91 7.59 6.86
N HIS A 223 -16.93 7.52 7.79
CA HIS A 223 -15.61 6.93 7.56
C HIS A 223 -15.66 5.49 7.02
N GLU A 224 -16.71 4.77 7.41
CA GLU A 224 -16.85 3.37 7.04
C GLU A 224 -17.14 3.19 5.56
N ASP A 225 -17.82 4.16 4.92
CA ASP A 225 -18.20 4.05 3.53
C ASP A 225 -17.03 4.37 2.59
N SER A 226 -16.24 5.41 2.89
CA SER A 226 -15.16 5.87 1.99
C SER A 226 -14.02 4.86 1.85
N ILE A 227 -13.64 4.17 2.92
CA ILE A 227 -12.59 3.14 2.84
C ILE A 227 -13.04 1.89 2.05
N ASN A 228 -14.36 1.72 1.83
CA ASN A 228 -14.91 0.61 1.08
C ASN A 228 -14.59 0.67 -0.42
N TYR A 229 -14.15 1.80 -0.93
CA TYR A 229 -13.57 1.87 -2.28
C TYR A 229 -12.23 1.13 -2.38
N CYS A 230 -11.59 0.78 -1.27
CA CYS A 230 -10.33 0.03 -1.26
C CYS A 230 -10.57 -1.49 -1.22
N ASP A 231 -9.74 -2.23 -1.97
CA ASP A 231 -9.79 -3.71 -2.03
C ASP A 231 -9.20 -4.36 -0.78
N SER A 232 -8.26 -3.66 -0.13
CA SER A 232 -7.67 -4.09 1.14
C SER A 232 -7.55 -2.89 2.08
N LYS A 233 -8.02 -3.07 3.31
CA LYS A 233 -8.23 -2.00 4.28
C LYS A 233 -7.38 -2.22 5.52
N TRP A 234 -6.68 -1.18 5.89
CA TRP A 234 -5.77 -1.18 7.03
C TRP A 234 -6.03 0.06 7.90
N GLN A 235 -5.76 -0.07 9.17
CA GLN A 235 -5.87 1.03 10.12
C GLN A 235 -4.63 1.09 11.01
N TRP A 236 -4.12 2.30 11.22
CA TRP A 236 -3.05 2.54 12.18
C TRP A 236 -3.66 2.72 13.58
N ILE A 237 -3.38 1.79 14.49
CA ILE A 237 -3.92 1.77 15.87
C ILE A 237 -2.77 1.47 16.83
N ASN A 238 -2.54 2.34 17.82
CA ASN A 238 -1.56 2.12 18.90
C ASN A 238 -0.15 1.74 18.42
N GLY A 239 0.30 2.33 17.32
CA GLY A 239 1.63 2.06 16.77
C GLY A 239 1.72 0.86 15.83
N GLU A 240 0.60 0.22 15.53
CA GLU A 240 0.53 -0.97 14.66
C GLU A 240 -0.41 -0.74 13.47
N CYS A 241 -0.08 -1.39 12.35
CA CYS A 241 -0.92 -1.43 11.17
C CYS A 241 -1.78 -2.69 11.19
N VAL A 242 -3.07 -2.55 11.41
CA VAL A 242 -4.03 -3.66 11.57
C VAL A 242 -4.88 -3.78 10.32
N ASN A 243 -4.97 -5.00 9.75
CA ASN A 243 -5.92 -5.27 8.67
C ASN A 243 -7.34 -5.28 9.23
N ILE A 244 -8.23 -4.55 8.57
CA ILE A 244 -9.63 -4.37 8.98
C ILE A 244 -10.64 -4.86 7.92
N ASP A 245 -10.20 -5.64 6.92
CA ASP A 245 -11.10 -6.15 5.86
C ASP A 245 -12.31 -6.89 6.44
N HIS A 246 -12.12 -7.63 7.55
CA HIS A 246 -13.18 -8.39 8.21
C HIS A 246 -14.29 -7.50 8.84
N LYS A 247 -14.00 -6.24 9.15
CA LYS A 247 -14.99 -5.31 9.72
C LYS A 247 -15.99 -4.83 8.67
N TYR A 248 -15.62 -4.95 7.38
CA TYR A 248 -16.39 -4.47 6.24
C TYR A 248 -16.87 -5.60 5.32
N ALA A 249 -16.60 -6.86 5.71
CA ALA A 249 -17.28 -7.97 5.08
C ALA A 249 -18.78 -7.82 5.39
N LYS A 250 -19.57 -7.49 4.37
CA LYS A 250 -21.02 -7.39 4.52
C LYS A 250 -21.51 -8.71 5.09
N ASP A 251 -22.31 -8.66 6.17
CA ASP A 251 -23.16 -9.75 6.64
C ASP A 251 -24.18 -10.09 5.52
N GLY A 252 -23.71 -10.79 4.52
CA GLY A 252 -24.43 -11.16 3.32
C GLY A 252 -24.48 -12.65 3.18
N ALA A 253 -25.06 -13.35 4.18
CA ALA A 253 -25.47 -14.73 4.03
C ALA A 253 -26.42 -15.12 5.17
N GLU A 254 -27.57 -14.43 5.28
CA GLU A 254 -28.78 -14.98 5.90
C GLU A 254 -29.97 -14.51 5.07
N SER A 255 -30.35 -15.30 4.12
CA SER A 255 -31.73 -15.43 3.61
C SER A 255 -31.84 -16.69 2.77
#